data_c9e384b5ef99776bdb6c58c7cf9ffb34
#
_entry.id   c9e384b5ef99776bdb6c58c7cf9ffb34
#
_cell.length_a   1.000
_cell.length_b   1.000
_cell.length_c   1.000
_cell.angle_alpha   90.00
_cell.angle_beta   90.00
_cell.angle_gamma   90.00
#
_symmetry.space_group_name_H-M   'P 1'
#
loop_
_entity.id
_entity.type
_entity.pdbx_description
1 polymer ?
#
loop_
_entity_poly.entity_id
_entity_poly.type
_entity_poly.pdbx_seq_one_letter_code
_entity_poly.pdbx_strand_id
1 'polypeptide(L)'
;HPNFHVVRHVLLGACGLGAGMGALVTGSTLVLAGELPTPLGLHHFAQWWMGASLGTLLLGPLVLSYRRSFLQARPIRRFGEGLVVWGLTLGVGVLLFGHPPQGILGEIANAYWMFLFISWAGARLGMLSTTGLVCVVGLQALWGTYQGTGFFATDLANSHGFGYWSYMMILGTVGLLLGAYMAERRLQTTRLRIAATAFECQEGMLVTDPTGRILQANQAFLRL
;
A
#
# COMPACT_ATOMS: atom_id res chain seq x y z
N HIS A 1 -8.44 5.06 15.38
CA HIS A 1 -7.56 5.14 14.19
C HIS A 1 -8.19 4.37 13.01
N PRO A 2 -9.17 4.96 12.30
CA PRO A 2 -9.96 4.23 11.30
C PRO A 2 -9.13 3.66 10.14
N ASN A 3 -8.07 4.34 9.71
CA ASN A 3 -7.26 3.89 8.58
C ASN A 3 -6.38 2.67 8.94
N PHE A 4 -5.86 2.58 10.15
CA PHE A 4 -5.08 1.40 10.62
C PHE A 4 -5.98 0.16 10.78
N HIS A 5 -7.22 0.34 11.24
CA HIS A 5 -8.17 -0.77 11.30
C HIS A 5 -8.46 -1.34 9.91
N VAL A 6 -8.63 -0.46 8.90
CA VAL A 6 -8.82 -0.91 7.51
C VAL A 6 -7.63 -1.72 7.01
N VAL A 7 -6.40 -1.24 7.21
CA VAL A 7 -5.18 -1.97 6.80
C VAL A 7 -5.09 -3.33 7.49
N ARG A 8 -5.34 -3.37 8.80
CA ARG A 8 -5.36 -4.64 9.56
C ARG A 8 -6.42 -5.61 9.04
N HIS A 9 -7.64 -5.15 8.75
CA HIS A 9 -8.69 -6.02 8.21
C HIS A 9 -8.36 -6.52 6.80
N VAL A 10 -7.70 -5.70 5.96
CA VAL A 10 -7.23 -6.15 4.63
C VAL A 10 -6.15 -7.22 4.80
N LEU A 11 -5.13 -6.97 5.61
CA LEU A 11 -3.99 -7.90 5.76
C LEU A 11 -4.39 -9.20 6.46
N LEU A 12 -4.98 -9.12 7.64
CA LEU A 12 -5.30 -10.32 8.43
C LEU A 12 -6.62 -10.96 8.00
N GLY A 13 -7.66 -10.16 7.74
CA GLY A 13 -8.97 -10.67 7.36
C GLY A 13 -9.02 -11.15 5.91
N ALA A 14 -8.80 -10.24 4.95
CA ALA A 14 -8.97 -10.58 3.53
C ALA A 14 -7.80 -11.39 2.96
N CYS A 15 -6.52 -10.94 3.16
CA CYS A 15 -5.37 -11.64 2.61
C CYS A 15 -5.02 -12.92 3.39
N GLY A 16 -5.18 -12.93 4.71
CA GLY A 16 -4.91 -14.11 5.54
C GLY A 16 -6.08 -15.09 5.51
N LEU A 17 -7.13 -14.76 6.27
CA LEU A 17 -8.25 -15.69 6.48
C LEU A 17 -9.11 -15.88 5.23
N GLY A 18 -9.50 -14.79 4.54
CA GLY A 18 -10.39 -14.86 3.38
C GLY A 18 -9.75 -15.63 2.22
N ALA A 19 -8.52 -15.29 1.84
CA ALA A 19 -7.77 -15.99 0.81
C ALA A 19 -7.47 -17.44 1.20
N GLY A 20 -7.15 -17.70 2.49
CA GLY A 20 -6.92 -19.05 3.01
C GLY A 20 -8.16 -19.93 2.94
N MET A 21 -9.33 -19.43 3.37
CA MET A 21 -10.58 -20.17 3.26
C MET A 21 -10.96 -20.45 1.79
N GLY A 22 -10.79 -19.49 0.90
CA GLY A 22 -11.00 -19.68 -0.53
C GLY A 22 -10.11 -20.79 -1.10
N ALA A 23 -8.82 -20.77 -0.78
CA ALA A 23 -7.86 -21.80 -1.21
C ALA A 23 -8.19 -23.18 -0.63
N LEU A 24 -8.65 -23.27 0.64
CA LEU A 24 -9.09 -24.53 1.27
C LEU A 24 -10.32 -25.10 0.57
N VAL A 25 -11.34 -24.29 0.34
CA VAL A 25 -12.58 -24.73 -0.33
C VAL A 25 -12.25 -25.25 -1.73
N THR A 26 -11.47 -24.49 -2.51
CA THR A 26 -11.15 -24.87 -3.88
C THR A 26 -10.25 -26.12 -3.93
N GLY A 27 -9.22 -26.19 -3.07
CA GLY A 27 -8.34 -27.35 -3.00
C GLY A 27 -9.09 -28.62 -2.56
N SER A 28 -9.95 -28.52 -1.53
CA SER A 28 -10.74 -29.65 -1.07
C SER A 28 -11.75 -30.13 -2.13
N THR A 29 -12.38 -29.21 -2.85
CA THR A 29 -13.32 -29.57 -3.92
C THR A 29 -12.63 -30.35 -5.04
N LEU A 30 -11.42 -29.95 -5.47
CA LEU A 30 -10.67 -30.65 -6.51
C LEU A 30 -10.15 -32.04 -6.06
N VAL A 31 -9.75 -32.15 -4.80
CA VAL A 31 -9.36 -33.47 -4.24
C VAL A 31 -10.57 -34.40 -4.19
N LEU A 32 -11.74 -33.92 -3.75
CA LEU A 32 -12.98 -34.70 -3.71
C LEU A 32 -13.51 -35.05 -5.10
N ALA A 33 -13.30 -34.19 -6.10
CA ALA A 33 -13.65 -34.47 -7.49
C ALA A 33 -12.70 -35.49 -8.17
N GLY A 34 -11.62 -35.88 -7.52
CA GLY A 34 -10.62 -36.80 -8.08
C GLY A 34 -9.67 -36.19 -9.10
N GLU A 35 -9.77 -34.84 -9.32
CA GLU A 35 -8.91 -34.12 -10.25
C GLU A 35 -7.50 -33.87 -9.70
N LEU A 36 -7.35 -33.94 -8.37
CA LEU A 36 -6.07 -33.68 -7.70
C LEU A 36 -5.69 -34.82 -6.77
N PRO A 37 -4.48 -35.43 -6.92
CA PRO A 37 -3.96 -36.40 -5.99
C PRO A 37 -3.77 -35.80 -4.59
N THR A 38 -4.18 -36.48 -3.55
CA THR A 38 -4.09 -36.08 -2.15
C THR A 38 -2.71 -35.55 -1.71
N PRO A 39 -1.56 -36.17 -2.11
CA PRO A 39 -0.23 -35.69 -1.71
C PRO A 39 0.14 -34.31 -2.31
N LEU A 40 -0.49 -33.89 -3.40
CA LEU A 40 -0.27 -32.59 -4.03
C LEU A 40 -1.19 -31.47 -3.48
N GLY A 41 -2.19 -31.82 -2.67
CA GLY A 41 -3.21 -30.89 -2.17
C GLY A 41 -2.63 -29.72 -1.37
N LEU A 42 -1.62 -29.96 -0.52
CA LEU A 42 -0.98 -28.93 0.30
C LEU A 42 -0.19 -27.92 -0.56
N HIS A 43 0.50 -28.42 -1.59
CA HIS A 43 1.26 -27.56 -2.51
C HIS A 43 0.34 -26.65 -3.32
N HIS A 44 -0.73 -27.18 -3.85
CA HIS A 44 -1.73 -26.42 -4.60
C HIS A 44 -2.48 -25.43 -3.72
N PHE A 45 -2.80 -25.83 -2.48
CA PHE A 45 -3.34 -24.91 -1.48
C PHE A 45 -2.43 -23.68 -1.29
N ALA A 46 -1.13 -23.90 -1.09
CA ALA A 46 -0.17 -22.82 -0.89
C ALA A 46 -0.11 -21.87 -2.09
N GLN A 47 -0.06 -22.40 -3.32
CA GLN A 47 -0.05 -21.60 -4.54
C GLN A 47 -1.33 -20.77 -4.72
N TRP A 48 -2.48 -21.36 -4.45
CA TRP A 48 -3.76 -20.66 -4.56
C TRP A 48 -3.94 -19.59 -3.51
N TRP A 49 -3.53 -19.90 -2.26
CA TRP A 49 -3.52 -18.92 -1.18
C TRP A 49 -2.58 -17.73 -1.50
N MET A 50 -1.39 -18.01 -2.02
CA MET A 50 -0.44 -16.98 -2.45
C MET A 50 -1.07 -16.08 -3.54
N GLY A 51 -1.66 -16.65 -4.58
CA GLY A 51 -2.32 -15.90 -5.65
C GLY A 51 -3.50 -15.07 -5.14
N ALA A 52 -4.39 -15.66 -4.35
CA ALA A 52 -5.56 -14.98 -3.80
C ALA A 52 -5.19 -13.87 -2.82
N SER A 53 -4.22 -14.10 -1.92
CA SER A 53 -3.75 -13.11 -0.96
C SER A 53 -3.09 -11.93 -1.65
N LEU A 54 -2.26 -12.18 -2.67
CA LEU A 54 -1.61 -11.14 -3.46
C LEU A 54 -2.63 -10.33 -4.28
N GLY A 55 -3.56 -11.00 -4.97
CA GLY A 55 -4.64 -10.33 -5.69
C GLY A 55 -5.47 -9.41 -4.79
N THR A 56 -5.81 -9.90 -3.60
CA THR A 56 -6.54 -9.11 -2.60
C THR A 56 -5.72 -7.91 -2.10
N LEU A 57 -4.43 -8.08 -1.86
CA LEU A 57 -3.53 -7.00 -1.41
C LEU A 57 -3.36 -5.92 -2.47
N LEU A 58 -3.23 -6.30 -3.74
CA LEU A 58 -3.02 -5.36 -4.85
C LEU A 58 -4.30 -4.62 -5.24
N LEU A 59 -5.39 -5.36 -5.45
CA LEU A 59 -6.63 -4.81 -5.99
C LEU A 59 -7.56 -4.25 -4.91
N GLY A 60 -7.65 -4.87 -3.75
CA GLY A 60 -8.56 -4.45 -2.68
C GLY A 60 -8.36 -2.99 -2.26
N PRO A 61 -7.16 -2.59 -1.83
CA PRO A 61 -6.89 -1.20 -1.46
C PRO A 61 -6.99 -0.22 -2.63
N LEU A 62 -6.68 -0.65 -3.85
CA LEU A 62 -6.81 0.17 -5.06
C LEU A 62 -8.29 0.54 -5.30
N VAL A 63 -9.19 -0.44 -5.30
CA VAL A 63 -10.65 -0.25 -5.47
C VAL A 63 -11.22 0.63 -4.36
N LEU A 64 -10.86 0.36 -3.10
CA LEU A 64 -11.31 1.14 -1.94
C LEU A 64 -10.81 2.59 -1.99
N SER A 65 -9.58 2.81 -2.44
CA SER A 65 -8.96 4.13 -2.57
C SER A 65 -9.56 4.93 -3.72
N TYR A 66 -9.89 4.28 -4.83
CA TYR A 66 -10.54 4.89 -5.98
C TYR A 66 -11.89 5.51 -5.59
N ARG A 67 -12.75 4.75 -4.89
CA ARG A 67 -14.05 5.23 -4.43
C ARG A 67 -13.96 6.45 -3.50
N ARG A 68 -12.92 6.52 -2.65
CA ARG A 68 -12.69 7.67 -1.75
C ARG A 68 -12.08 8.88 -2.46
N SER A 69 -11.26 8.67 -3.47
CA SER A 69 -10.55 9.75 -4.19
C SER A 69 -11.47 10.60 -5.07
N PHE A 70 -12.60 10.05 -5.52
CA PHE A 70 -13.58 10.80 -6.33
C PHE A 70 -14.18 12.02 -5.58
N LEU A 71 -14.09 12.01 -4.24
CA LEU A 71 -14.65 13.05 -3.37
C LEU A 71 -13.63 14.12 -2.95
N GLN A 72 -12.36 14.02 -3.35
CA GLN A 72 -11.30 14.93 -2.93
C GLN A 72 -10.58 15.55 -4.14
N ALA A 73 -10.81 16.83 -4.39
CA ALA A 73 -10.06 17.59 -5.39
C ALA A 73 -8.57 17.65 -5.01
N ARG A 74 -7.68 17.22 -5.92
CA ARG A 74 -6.22 17.25 -5.71
C ARG A 74 -5.67 18.62 -6.12
N PRO A 75 -4.80 19.26 -5.32
CA PRO A 75 -4.15 20.50 -5.73
C PRO A 75 -3.20 20.24 -6.91
N ILE A 76 -3.34 21.04 -7.96
CA ILE A 76 -2.58 20.96 -9.24
C ILE A 76 -1.06 20.94 -9.02
N ARG A 77 -0.58 21.59 -7.94
CA ARG A 77 0.85 21.68 -7.61
C ARG A 77 1.54 20.32 -7.38
N ARG A 78 0.80 19.25 -7.06
CA ARG A 78 1.37 17.89 -6.85
C ARG A 78 1.33 17.01 -8.10
N PHE A 79 0.81 17.52 -9.19
CA PHE A 79 0.72 16.76 -10.43
C PHE A 79 2.10 16.47 -11.03
N GLY A 80 3.01 17.46 -11.04
CA GLY A 80 4.38 17.28 -11.52
C GLY A 80 5.18 16.28 -10.69
N GLU A 81 5.10 16.35 -9.34
CA GLU A 81 5.74 15.37 -8.46
C GLU A 81 5.19 13.95 -8.70
N GLY A 82 3.88 13.85 -8.93
CA GLY A 82 3.23 12.59 -9.29
C GLY A 82 3.79 12.00 -10.58
N LEU A 83 3.90 12.80 -11.63
CA LEU A 83 4.47 12.37 -12.91
C LEU A 83 5.90 11.85 -12.78
N VAL A 84 6.73 12.55 -11.99
CA VAL A 84 8.13 12.14 -11.75
C VAL A 84 8.17 10.77 -11.03
N VAL A 85 7.42 10.61 -9.94
CA VAL A 85 7.42 9.35 -9.18
C VAL A 85 6.86 8.20 -10.02
N TRP A 86 5.77 8.42 -10.76
CA TRP A 86 5.22 7.42 -11.66
C TRP A 86 6.18 7.07 -12.79
N GLY A 87 6.79 8.08 -13.43
CA GLY A 87 7.76 7.88 -14.52
C GLY A 87 9.00 7.12 -14.06
N LEU A 88 9.57 7.49 -12.90
CA LEU A 88 10.71 6.77 -12.32
C LEU A 88 10.34 5.32 -11.95
N THR A 89 9.20 5.10 -11.31
CA THR A 89 8.76 3.75 -10.93
C THR A 89 8.55 2.88 -12.15
N LEU A 90 7.90 3.41 -13.19
CA LEU A 90 7.67 2.69 -14.45
C LEU A 90 8.98 2.39 -15.17
N GLY A 91 9.86 3.40 -15.33
CA GLY A 91 11.13 3.26 -16.04
C GLY A 91 12.09 2.29 -15.35
N VAL A 92 12.30 2.48 -14.03
CA VAL A 92 13.14 1.58 -13.24
C VAL A 92 12.53 0.17 -13.17
N GLY A 93 11.20 0.06 -13.08
CA GLY A 93 10.51 -1.24 -13.10
C GLY A 93 10.73 -2.01 -14.41
N VAL A 94 10.66 -1.35 -15.56
CA VAL A 94 10.97 -1.98 -16.86
C VAL A 94 12.43 -2.45 -16.92
N LEU A 95 13.37 -1.65 -16.39
CA LEU A 95 14.79 -2.04 -16.34
C LEU A 95 15.04 -3.23 -15.42
N LEU A 96 14.42 -3.25 -14.22
CA LEU A 96 14.64 -4.30 -13.23
C LEU A 96 13.97 -5.62 -13.58
N PHE A 97 12.73 -5.54 -14.09
CA PHE A 97 11.91 -6.73 -14.31
C PHE A 97 11.87 -7.17 -15.77
N GLY A 98 12.11 -6.26 -16.73
CA GLY A 98 12.10 -6.58 -18.15
C GLY A 98 13.49 -6.88 -18.72
N HIS A 99 14.44 -5.98 -18.51
CA HIS A 99 15.77 -6.05 -19.09
C HIS A 99 16.82 -5.68 -18.03
N PRO A 100 17.17 -6.61 -17.12
CA PRO A 100 18.15 -6.31 -16.08
C PRO A 100 19.49 -5.93 -16.72
N PRO A 101 20.08 -4.78 -16.34
CA PRO A 101 21.38 -4.36 -16.84
C PRO A 101 22.45 -5.35 -16.41
N GLN A 102 23.45 -5.57 -17.28
CA GLN A 102 24.60 -6.44 -16.99
C GLN A 102 25.74 -5.63 -16.33
N GLY A 103 26.62 -6.33 -15.61
CA GLY A 103 27.79 -5.74 -14.94
C GLY A 103 27.44 -5.02 -13.63
N ILE A 104 28.26 -4.04 -13.24
CA ILE A 104 28.15 -3.29 -11.97
C ILE A 104 26.76 -2.66 -11.79
N LEU A 105 26.14 -2.16 -12.86
CA LEU A 105 24.78 -1.63 -12.82
C LEU A 105 23.74 -2.70 -12.48
N GLY A 106 23.95 -3.95 -12.90
CA GLY A 106 23.08 -5.08 -12.55
C GLY A 106 23.19 -5.47 -11.08
N GLU A 107 24.37 -5.37 -10.49
CA GLU A 107 24.57 -5.63 -9.07
C GLU A 107 23.91 -4.57 -8.19
N ILE A 108 23.94 -3.29 -8.62
CA ILE A 108 23.32 -2.18 -7.92
C ILE A 108 21.80 -2.13 -8.19
N ALA A 109 21.37 -2.51 -9.40
CA ALA A 109 19.98 -2.51 -9.83
C ALA A 109 19.22 -3.64 -9.13
N ASN A 110 18.72 -3.37 -7.95
CA ASN A 110 18.01 -4.34 -7.13
C ASN A 110 16.52 -3.97 -7.00
N ALA A 111 15.65 -4.97 -6.95
CA ALA A 111 14.21 -4.79 -6.76
C ALA A 111 13.86 -3.94 -5.51
N TYR A 112 14.78 -3.84 -4.54
CA TYR A 112 14.60 -3.01 -3.34
C TYR A 112 14.49 -1.51 -3.62
N TRP A 113 14.94 -1.00 -4.77
CA TRP A 113 14.71 0.40 -5.17
C TRP A 113 13.21 0.75 -5.25
N MET A 114 12.35 -0.23 -5.52
CA MET A 114 10.91 -0.03 -5.54
C MET A 114 10.35 0.40 -4.19
N PHE A 115 10.97 -0.02 -3.08
CA PHE A 115 10.57 0.43 -1.73
C PHE A 115 10.73 1.95 -1.57
N LEU A 116 11.79 2.53 -2.15
CA LEU A 116 12.01 3.98 -2.10
C LEU A 116 10.88 4.73 -2.83
N PHE A 117 10.54 4.30 -4.05
CA PHE A 117 9.50 4.96 -4.84
C PHE A 117 8.11 4.78 -4.23
N ILE A 118 7.78 3.59 -3.77
CA ILE A 118 6.50 3.31 -3.09
C ILE A 118 6.40 4.09 -1.77
N SER A 119 7.48 4.17 -1.00
CA SER A 119 7.52 4.98 0.23
C SER A 119 7.35 6.47 -0.08
N TRP A 120 7.99 6.97 -1.11
CA TRP A 120 7.81 8.35 -1.57
C TRP A 120 6.36 8.63 -1.97
N ALA A 121 5.76 7.74 -2.78
CA ALA A 121 4.36 7.84 -3.17
C ALA A 121 3.42 7.84 -1.94
N GLY A 122 3.64 6.93 -0.99
CA GLY A 122 2.86 6.85 0.26
C GLY A 122 2.95 8.11 1.11
N ALA A 123 4.15 8.67 1.22
CA ALA A 123 4.38 9.89 1.99
C ALA A 123 3.77 11.14 1.34
N ARG A 124 3.84 11.28 0.01
CA ARG A 124 3.54 12.54 -0.69
C ARG A 124 2.28 12.50 -1.54
N LEU A 125 2.05 11.45 -2.31
CA LEU A 125 0.99 11.40 -3.31
C LEU A 125 -0.35 10.86 -2.77
N GLY A 126 -0.32 10.12 -1.67
CA GLY A 126 -1.50 9.58 -0.99
C GLY A 126 -1.91 8.19 -1.49
N MET A 127 -2.93 7.63 -0.83
CA MET A 127 -3.28 6.21 -0.90
C MET A 127 -3.53 5.69 -2.32
N LEU A 128 -4.31 6.40 -3.14
CA LEU A 128 -4.64 5.95 -4.50
C LEU A 128 -3.40 5.81 -5.40
N SER A 129 -2.48 6.80 -5.36
CA SER A 129 -1.23 6.73 -6.14
C SER A 129 -0.32 5.61 -5.65
N THR A 130 -0.22 5.42 -4.34
CA THR A 130 0.60 4.36 -3.74
C THR A 130 0.08 2.98 -4.12
N THR A 131 -1.23 2.72 -3.97
CA THR A 131 -1.84 1.43 -4.33
C THR A 131 -1.77 1.17 -5.83
N GLY A 132 -1.97 2.22 -6.65
CA GLY A 132 -1.82 2.12 -8.09
C GLY A 132 -0.40 1.75 -8.51
N LEU A 133 0.62 2.40 -7.93
CA LEU A 133 2.03 2.08 -8.19
C LEU A 133 2.40 0.67 -7.74
N VAL A 134 1.96 0.23 -6.55
CA VAL A 134 2.19 -1.16 -6.08
C VAL A 134 1.58 -2.16 -7.07
N CYS A 135 0.37 -1.90 -7.56
CA CYS A 135 -0.28 -2.74 -8.56
C CYS A 135 0.52 -2.80 -9.88
N VAL A 136 0.99 -1.65 -10.37
CA VAL A 136 1.79 -1.58 -11.61
C VAL A 136 3.12 -2.29 -11.46
N VAL A 137 3.84 -2.09 -10.34
CA VAL A 137 5.09 -2.79 -10.03
C VAL A 137 4.85 -4.30 -9.97
N GLY A 138 3.74 -4.74 -9.36
CA GLY A 138 3.36 -6.15 -9.34
C GLY A 138 3.14 -6.74 -10.72
N LEU A 139 2.46 -6.02 -11.59
CA LEU A 139 2.25 -6.45 -12.99
C LEU A 139 3.54 -6.48 -13.79
N GLN A 140 4.44 -5.48 -13.63
CA GLN A 140 5.75 -5.48 -14.29
C GLN A 140 6.61 -6.65 -13.84
N ALA A 141 6.67 -6.91 -12.52
CA ALA A 141 7.44 -8.01 -11.96
C ALA A 141 6.87 -9.37 -12.41
N LEU A 142 5.55 -9.53 -12.43
CA LEU A 142 4.90 -10.74 -12.93
C LEU A 142 5.18 -10.97 -14.41
N TRP A 143 5.10 -9.91 -15.22
CA TRP A 143 5.43 -9.97 -16.64
C TRP A 143 6.87 -10.40 -16.89
N GLY A 144 7.84 -9.79 -16.16
CA GLY A 144 9.26 -10.19 -16.25
C GLY A 144 9.48 -11.65 -15.84
N THR A 145 8.85 -12.09 -14.75
CA THR A 145 8.90 -13.49 -14.31
C THR A 145 8.34 -14.44 -15.37
N TYR A 146 7.21 -14.10 -16.00
CA TYR A 146 6.62 -14.91 -17.07
C TYR A 146 7.53 -14.99 -18.31
N GLN A 147 8.20 -13.90 -18.67
CA GLN A 147 9.17 -13.88 -19.78
C GLN A 147 10.50 -14.57 -19.44
N GLY A 148 10.70 -15.01 -18.21
CA GLY A 148 11.98 -15.55 -17.75
C GLY A 148 13.09 -14.49 -17.68
N THR A 149 12.72 -13.22 -17.52
CA THR A 149 13.63 -12.08 -17.44
C THR A 149 13.52 -11.36 -16.10
N GLY A 150 14.53 -10.57 -15.77
CA GLY A 150 14.48 -9.73 -14.57
C GLY A 150 14.81 -10.44 -13.27
N PHE A 151 14.56 -9.71 -12.17
CA PHE A 151 14.98 -10.13 -10.82
C PHE A 151 14.36 -11.45 -10.36
N PHE A 152 13.13 -11.75 -10.78
CA PHE A 152 12.41 -12.98 -10.40
C PHE A 152 12.42 -14.05 -11.49
N ALA A 153 13.30 -13.96 -12.49
CA ALA A 153 13.33 -14.86 -13.66
C ALA A 153 13.36 -16.36 -13.30
N THR A 154 14.13 -16.71 -12.26
CA THR A 154 14.29 -18.10 -11.81
C THR A 154 13.38 -18.49 -10.65
N ASP A 155 12.62 -17.53 -10.10
CA ASP A 155 11.82 -17.75 -8.89
C ASP A 155 10.70 -18.76 -9.11
N LEU A 156 10.06 -18.71 -10.27
CA LEU A 156 8.97 -19.64 -10.60
C LEU A 156 9.45 -21.10 -10.63
N ALA A 157 10.65 -21.33 -11.18
CA ALA A 157 11.24 -22.67 -11.27
C ALA A 157 11.82 -23.17 -9.92
N ASN A 158 12.45 -22.26 -9.15
CA ASN A 158 13.18 -22.63 -7.93
C ASN A 158 12.29 -22.63 -6.67
N SER A 159 11.36 -21.70 -6.56
CA SER A 159 10.55 -21.50 -5.35
C SER A 159 9.04 -21.41 -5.63
N HIS A 160 8.60 -21.82 -6.82
CA HIS A 160 7.19 -21.78 -7.22
C HIS A 160 6.53 -20.41 -7.04
N GLY A 161 7.31 -19.31 -7.20
CA GLY A 161 6.84 -17.94 -7.09
C GLY A 161 6.80 -17.37 -5.66
N PHE A 162 7.35 -18.09 -4.67
CA PHE A 162 7.36 -17.63 -3.27
C PHE A 162 8.17 -16.34 -3.08
N GLY A 163 9.30 -16.18 -3.79
CA GLY A 163 10.11 -14.97 -3.74
C GLY A 163 9.34 -13.74 -4.26
N TYR A 164 8.71 -13.86 -5.42
CA TYR A 164 7.84 -12.83 -5.97
C TYR A 164 6.70 -12.48 -5.02
N TRP A 165 5.99 -13.51 -4.52
CA TRP A 165 4.88 -13.33 -3.60
C TRP A 165 5.30 -12.61 -2.31
N SER A 166 6.35 -13.08 -1.63
CA SER A 166 6.83 -12.50 -0.38
C SER A 166 7.31 -11.06 -0.56
N TYR A 167 8.04 -10.79 -1.65
CA TYR A 167 8.47 -9.44 -2.00
C TYR A 167 7.27 -8.50 -2.17
N MET A 168 6.27 -8.90 -2.96
CA MET A 168 5.10 -8.07 -3.22
C MET A 168 4.22 -7.89 -1.98
N MET A 169 4.11 -8.91 -1.11
CA MET A 169 3.42 -8.81 0.18
C MET A 169 4.09 -7.77 1.08
N ILE A 170 5.43 -7.76 1.16
CA ILE A 170 6.17 -6.79 1.97
C ILE A 170 6.05 -5.39 1.36
N LEU A 171 6.29 -5.24 0.07
CA LEU A 171 6.21 -3.96 -0.64
C LEU A 171 4.81 -3.34 -0.53
N GLY A 172 3.77 -4.12 -0.77
CA GLY A 172 2.38 -3.69 -0.64
C GLY A 172 2.01 -3.31 0.79
N THR A 173 2.43 -4.11 1.77
CA THR A 173 2.20 -3.83 3.19
C THR A 173 2.88 -2.53 3.63
N VAL A 174 4.14 -2.31 3.26
CA VAL A 174 4.87 -1.06 3.55
C VAL A 174 4.18 0.14 2.92
N GLY A 175 3.79 0.03 1.65
CA GLY A 175 3.06 1.10 0.95
C GLY A 175 1.71 1.43 1.61
N LEU A 176 0.94 0.40 1.99
CA LEU A 176 -0.36 0.56 2.66
C LEU A 176 -0.23 1.20 4.05
N LEU A 177 0.71 0.70 4.87
CA LEU A 177 0.94 1.22 6.22
C LEU A 177 1.40 2.67 6.18
N LEU A 178 2.35 3.00 5.30
CA LEU A 178 2.85 4.36 5.17
C LEU A 178 1.77 5.31 4.63
N GLY A 179 1.02 4.89 3.61
CA GLY A 179 -0.10 5.65 3.07
C GLY A 179 -1.20 5.91 4.10
N ALA A 180 -1.57 4.89 4.89
CA ALA A 180 -2.54 5.01 5.97
C ALA A 180 -2.05 5.93 7.10
N TYR A 181 -0.80 5.79 7.52
CA TYR A 181 -0.18 6.64 8.54
C TYR A 181 -0.17 8.12 8.12
N MET A 182 0.25 8.41 6.88
CA MET A 182 0.28 9.78 6.38
C MET A 182 -1.11 10.38 6.19
N ALA A 183 -2.09 9.58 5.79
CA ALA A 183 -3.49 10.02 5.71
C ALA A 183 -4.03 10.40 7.10
N GLU A 184 -3.77 9.58 8.11
CA GLU A 184 -4.17 9.86 9.49
C GLU A 184 -3.51 11.12 10.03
N ARG A 185 -2.20 11.26 9.85
CA ARG A 185 -1.44 12.44 10.29
C ARG A 185 -1.97 13.73 9.64
N ARG A 186 -2.32 13.70 8.35
CA ARG A 186 -2.92 14.85 7.65
C ARG A 186 -4.27 15.23 8.24
N LEU A 187 -5.12 14.25 8.56
CA LEU A 187 -6.41 14.50 9.20
C LEU A 187 -6.25 15.14 10.57
N GLN A 188 -5.34 14.63 11.40
CA GLN A 188 -5.05 15.21 12.72
C GLN A 188 -4.56 16.67 12.60
N THR A 189 -3.61 16.95 11.70
CA THR A 189 -3.11 18.30 11.47
C THR A 189 -4.22 19.25 11.01
N THR A 190 -5.11 18.79 10.13
CA THR A 190 -6.26 19.57 9.67
C THR A 190 -7.23 19.90 10.80
N ARG A 191 -7.56 18.90 11.65
CA ARG A 191 -8.42 19.09 12.81
C ARG A 191 -7.85 20.11 13.81
N LEU A 192 -6.53 20.01 14.09
CA LEU A 192 -5.84 20.95 14.97
C LEU A 192 -5.86 22.37 14.39
N ARG A 193 -5.66 22.52 13.07
CA ARG A 193 -5.76 23.84 12.41
C ARG A 193 -7.16 24.43 12.50
N ILE A 194 -8.20 23.63 12.25
CA ILE A 194 -9.60 24.08 12.37
C ILE A 194 -9.88 24.52 13.79
N ALA A 195 -9.48 23.74 14.80
CA ALA A 195 -9.67 24.07 16.21
C ALA A 195 -8.93 25.37 16.58
N ALA A 196 -7.68 25.53 16.12
CA ALA A 196 -6.91 26.75 16.35
C ALA A 196 -7.56 27.99 15.68
N THR A 197 -8.03 27.84 14.43
CA THR A 197 -8.72 28.94 13.73
C THR A 197 -10.07 29.29 14.39
N ALA A 198 -10.81 28.29 14.87
CA ALA A 198 -12.05 28.50 15.60
C ALA A 198 -11.81 29.19 16.95
N PHE A 199 -10.68 28.89 17.62
CA PHE A 199 -10.29 29.55 18.86
C PHE A 199 -9.90 31.02 18.67
N GLU A 200 -9.25 31.36 17.54
CA GLU A 200 -8.88 32.73 17.16
C GLU A 200 -10.04 33.48 16.48
N CYS A 201 -11.27 33.34 17.00
CA CYS A 201 -12.43 34.14 16.54
C CYS A 201 -12.45 35.56 17.13
N GLN A 202 -13.44 36.36 16.73
CA GLN A 202 -13.60 37.74 17.22
C GLN A 202 -14.13 37.80 18.68
N GLU A 203 -14.67 36.72 19.20
CA GLU A 203 -15.15 36.63 20.59
C GLU A 203 -14.00 36.26 21.52
N GLY A 204 -13.94 36.87 22.68
CA GLY A 204 -12.97 36.57 23.74
C GLY A 204 -13.18 35.15 24.29
N MET A 205 -12.24 34.26 24.04
CA MET A 205 -12.26 32.88 24.51
C MET A 205 -11.14 32.57 25.51
N LEU A 206 -11.48 31.83 26.55
CA LEU A 206 -10.59 31.41 27.61
C LEU A 206 -10.75 29.92 27.86
N VAL A 207 -9.66 29.20 27.97
CA VAL A 207 -9.62 27.80 28.37
C VAL A 207 -8.96 27.69 29.73
N THR A 208 -9.65 27.06 30.70
CA THR A 208 -9.12 26.82 32.05
C THR A 208 -9.09 25.32 32.35
N ASP A 209 -8.25 24.94 33.32
CA ASP A 209 -8.31 23.63 33.92
C ASP A 209 -9.50 23.55 34.93
N PRO A 210 -9.81 22.36 35.48
CA PRO A 210 -10.87 22.19 36.49
C PRO A 210 -10.62 22.99 37.79
N THR A 211 -9.40 23.47 38.01
CA THR A 211 -9.02 24.28 39.20
C THR A 211 -9.15 25.77 38.93
N GLY A 212 -9.57 26.18 37.73
CA GLY A 212 -9.75 27.59 37.33
C GLY A 212 -8.47 28.27 36.84
N ARG A 213 -7.36 27.54 36.66
CA ARG A 213 -6.12 28.08 36.14
C ARG A 213 -6.25 28.25 34.62
N ILE A 214 -5.90 29.44 34.12
CA ILE A 214 -5.92 29.74 32.68
C ILE A 214 -4.85 28.91 31.98
N LEU A 215 -5.27 28.09 31.02
CA LEU A 215 -4.40 27.30 30.16
C LEU A 215 -4.12 28.04 28.83
N GLN A 216 -5.13 28.72 28.28
CA GLN A 216 -5.01 29.42 27.01
C GLN A 216 -6.06 30.54 26.92
N ALA A 217 -5.70 31.67 26.31
CA ALA A 217 -6.60 32.77 25.95
C ALA A 217 -6.37 33.11 24.48
N ASN A 218 -7.43 33.47 23.74
CA ASN A 218 -7.29 33.91 22.35
C ASN A 218 -6.94 35.41 22.28
N GLN A 219 -6.54 35.87 21.10
CA GLN A 219 -6.15 37.29 20.91
C GLN A 219 -7.30 38.28 21.16
N ALA A 220 -8.55 37.90 20.89
CA ALA A 220 -9.69 38.74 21.17
C ALA A 220 -9.87 39.00 22.67
N PHE A 221 -9.68 37.96 23.51
CA PHE A 221 -9.71 38.10 24.97
C PHE A 221 -8.58 38.97 25.52
N LEU A 222 -7.38 38.89 24.91
CA LEU A 222 -6.22 39.70 25.35
C LEU A 222 -6.31 41.19 24.94
N ARG A 223 -7.27 41.56 24.09
CA ARG A 223 -7.51 42.95 23.64
C ARG A 223 -8.64 43.63 24.40
N LEU A 224 -9.37 42.91 25.26
CA LEU A 224 -10.39 43.46 26.17
C LEU A 224 -9.76 44.04 27.41
#